data_85bf2455af0c584e5cd5fffb4d2b333a
#
_entry.id   85bf2455af0c584e5cd5fffb4d2b333a
#
_cell.length_a   1.000
_cell.length_b   1.000
_cell.length_c   1.000
_cell.angle_alpha   90.00
_cell.angle_beta   90.00
_cell.angle_gamma   90.00
#
_symmetry.space_group_name_H-M   'P 1'
#
loop_
_entity.id
_entity.type
_entity.pdbx_description
1 polymer ?
#
loop_
_entity_poly.entity_id
_entity_poly.type
_entity_poly.pdbx_seq_one_letter_code
_entity_poly.pdbx_strand_id
1 'polypeptide(L)'
;HNDQATVKVYGQDYNPRSFAVAASDLLIKGHKDSWVALGNTLTEDPFPTQRFDYLLANPPFGVDWKAEKKLIDRWPNFRGYNGKLPRINDGALLFLLYMISKFQTYETGNRDKPGSRVAIVFNGSPLFTGGAGSGESEIRRWIIENDWLEAIVALPEQMFYNTGIGTFIWVVSNRKAEHRQGKIQLIDARERWLPMKRSLGDKRRYLDQSAIDDITKEHGSSALTGKAWVRLDKDGKPVEWNIPKTEVLHLI
;
A
#
# COMPACT_ATOMS: atom_id res chain seq x y z
N HIS A 1 14.55 14.59 7.81
CA HIS A 1 14.69 13.96 9.13
C HIS A 1 14.26 14.98 10.18
N ASN A 2 13.35 14.61 11.07
CA ASN A 2 12.93 15.49 12.17
C ASN A 2 13.27 14.77 13.49
N ASP A 3 14.40 15.11 14.07
CA ASP A 3 14.92 14.50 15.31
C ASP A 3 14.09 14.87 16.55
N GLN A 4 13.15 15.84 16.42
CA GLN A 4 12.24 16.27 17.47
C GLN A 4 10.86 15.57 17.38
N ALA A 5 10.65 14.72 16.40
CA ALA A 5 9.36 14.05 16.23
C ALA A 5 9.18 12.94 17.29
N THR A 6 8.10 13.04 18.05
CA THR A 6 7.64 11.94 18.91
C THR A 6 6.83 10.96 18.07
N VAL A 7 7.33 9.73 17.90
CA VAL A 7 6.69 8.68 17.13
C VAL A 7 6.05 7.67 18.06
N LYS A 8 4.74 7.44 17.91
CA LYS A 8 4.02 6.32 18.54
C LYS A 8 3.79 5.24 17.51
N VAL A 9 4.26 4.02 17.80
CA VAL A 9 4.19 2.89 16.89
C VAL A 9 3.09 1.93 17.34
N TYR A 10 2.21 1.57 16.41
CA TYR A 10 1.20 0.55 16.59
C TYR A 10 1.43 -0.56 15.59
N GLY A 11 1.26 -1.80 16.00
CA GLY A 11 1.46 -2.94 15.13
C GLY A 11 0.51 -4.09 15.47
N GLN A 12 0.29 -4.95 14.49
CA GLN A 12 -0.40 -6.22 14.69
C GLN A 12 0.30 -7.29 13.85
N ASP A 13 0.52 -8.45 14.43
CA ASP A 13 1.05 -9.61 13.73
C ASP A 13 0.31 -10.87 14.17
N TYR A 14 0.04 -11.76 13.23
CA TYR A 14 -0.58 -13.06 13.49
C TYR A 14 0.41 -14.08 14.06
N ASN A 15 1.70 -13.92 13.74
CA ASN A 15 2.75 -14.83 14.17
C ASN A 15 3.27 -14.45 15.57
N PRO A 16 3.16 -15.36 16.58
CA PRO A 16 3.62 -15.07 17.93
C PRO A 16 5.12 -14.71 18.03
N ARG A 17 5.96 -15.28 17.15
CA ARG A 17 7.39 -14.96 17.13
C ARG A 17 7.65 -13.55 16.61
N SER A 18 7.01 -13.17 15.50
CA SER A 18 7.10 -11.82 14.95
C SER A 18 6.59 -10.79 15.95
N PHE A 19 5.45 -11.08 16.59
CA PHE A 19 4.93 -10.27 17.68
C PHE A 19 5.94 -10.07 18.81
N ALA A 20 6.53 -11.16 19.32
CA ALA A 20 7.49 -11.09 20.41
C ALA A 20 8.75 -10.28 20.03
N VAL A 21 9.27 -10.47 18.80
CA VAL A 21 10.41 -9.71 18.28
C VAL A 21 10.06 -8.23 18.17
N ALA A 22 8.93 -7.88 17.59
CA ALA A 22 8.51 -6.49 17.41
C ALA A 22 8.30 -5.80 18.77
N ALA A 23 7.64 -6.45 19.72
CA ALA A 23 7.42 -5.91 21.06
C ALA A 23 8.75 -5.70 21.81
N SER A 24 9.67 -6.67 21.72
CA SER A 24 10.98 -6.56 22.35
C SER A 24 11.83 -5.44 21.73
N ASP A 25 11.81 -5.30 20.40
CA ASP A 25 12.56 -4.25 19.68
C ASP A 25 12.08 -2.85 20.08
N LEU A 26 10.76 -2.65 20.18
CA LEU A 26 10.20 -1.38 20.64
C LEU A 26 10.61 -1.05 22.08
N LEU A 27 10.61 -2.03 22.98
CA LEU A 27 11.06 -1.84 24.35
C LEU A 27 12.55 -1.46 24.42
N ILE A 28 13.41 -2.17 23.68
CA ILE A 28 14.86 -1.89 23.62
C ILE A 28 15.12 -0.49 23.07
N LYS A 29 14.35 -0.05 22.08
CA LYS A 29 14.45 1.29 21.49
C LYS A 29 13.81 2.40 22.33
N GLY A 30 13.23 2.06 23.48
CA GLY A 30 12.63 3.03 24.39
C GLY A 30 11.27 3.59 23.97
N HIS A 31 10.59 2.95 23.02
CA HIS A 31 9.24 3.34 22.57
C HIS A 31 8.17 2.89 23.60
N LYS A 32 8.11 3.55 24.75
CA LYS A 32 7.23 3.17 25.88
C LYS A 32 5.73 3.29 25.57
N ASP A 33 5.35 4.21 24.69
CA ASP A 33 3.96 4.50 24.30
C ASP A 33 3.55 3.76 23.02
N SER A 34 4.29 2.72 22.62
CA SER A 34 4.02 1.92 21.45
C SER A 34 3.29 0.64 21.81
N TRP A 35 2.43 0.15 20.91
CA TRP A 35 1.59 -1.01 21.18
C TRP A 35 1.63 -1.97 19.99
N VAL A 36 2.05 -3.21 20.24
CA VAL A 36 1.93 -4.31 19.29
C VAL A 36 0.91 -5.30 19.83
N ALA A 37 -0.02 -5.75 18.99
CA ALA A 37 -1.02 -6.75 19.31
C ALA A 37 -0.75 -8.05 18.57
N LEU A 38 -1.01 -9.18 19.22
CA LEU A 38 -1.06 -10.49 18.58
C LEU A 38 -2.49 -10.73 18.08
N GLY A 39 -2.66 -11.06 16.80
CA GLY A 39 -3.97 -11.36 16.25
C GLY A 39 -4.05 -11.29 14.74
N ASN A 40 -5.16 -11.79 14.20
CA ASN A 40 -5.40 -11.82 12.76
C ASN A 40 -6.00 -10.49 12.29
N THR A 41 -5.23 -9.73 11.52
CA THR A 41 -5.62 -8.41 10.99
C THR A 41 -6.93 -8.44 10.19
N LEU A 42 -7.25 -9.54 9.54
CA LEU A 42 -8.48 -9.64 8.73
C LEU A 42 -9.74 -9.75 9.60
N THR A 43 -9.65 -10.40 10.75
CA THR A 43 -10.80 -10.69 11.63
C THR A 43 -10.82 -9.91 12.93
N GLU A 44 -9.66 -9.42 13.37
CA GLU A 44 -9.49 -8.73 14.64
C GLU A 44 -9.02 -7.29 14.42
N ASP A 45 -9.51 -6.38 15.23
CA ASP A 45 -9.11 -4.98 15.23
C ASP A 45 -8.76 -4.52 16.64
N PRO A 46 -7.49 -4.63 17.05
CA PRO A 46 -7.07 -4.23 18.39
C PRO A 46 -7.06 -2.71 18.59
N PHE A 47 -7.25 -1.93 17.50
CA PHE A 47 -7.20 -0.47 17.51
C PHE A 47 -8.46 0.15 16.88
N PRO A 48 -9.68 -0.16 17.35
CA PRO A 48 -10.92 0.18 16.66
C PRO A 48 -11.14 1.70 16.50
N THR A 49 -10.68 2.48 17.46
CA THR A 49 -10.83 3.94 17.50
C THR A 49 -9.62 4.70 17.00
N GLN A 50 -8.46 4.06 16.89
CA GLN A 50 -7.22 4.69 16.45
C GLN A 50 -7.26 4.96 14.95
N ARG A 51 -6.67 6.10 14.59
CA ARG A 51 -6.39 6.52 13.22
C ARG A 51 -4.92 6.91 13.15
N PHE A 52 -4.29 6.73 11.99
CA PHE A 52 -2.83 6.82 11.87
C PHE A 52 -2.43 7.79 10.76
N ASP A 53 -1.36 8.55 11.00
CA ASP A 53 -0.76 9.45 10.00
C ASP A 53 -0.10 8.67 8.86
N TYR A 54 0.58 7.57 9.22
CA TYR A 54 1.31 6.69 8.30
C TYR A 54 1.03 5.24 8.63
N LEU A 55 0.82 4.44 7.60
CA LEU A 55 0.62 3.00 7.73
C LEU A 55 1.57 2.29 6.76
N LEU A 56 2.30 1.30 7.27
CA LEU A 56 3.26 0.53 6.49
C LEU A 56 2.93 -0.96 6.63
N ALA A 57 2.91 -1.70 5.52
CA ALA A 57 2.73 -3.14 5.55
C ALA A 57 3.49 -3.86 4.43
N ASN A 58 3.93 -5.06 4.75
CA ASN A 58 4.38 -6.05 3.78
C ASN A 58 3.61 -7.34 4.07
N PRO A 59 2.33 -7.43 3.64
CA PRO A 59 1.49 -8.59 3.91
C PRO A 59 1.99 -9.81 3.16
N PRO A 60 1.60 -11.03 3.58
CA PRO A 60 1.95 -12.24 2.86
C PRO A 60 1.35 -12.23 1.44
N PHE A 61 2.14 -12.68 0.44
CA PHE A 61 1.70 -12.72 -0.95
C PHE A 61 0.95 -14.00 -1.26
N GLY A 62 -0.20 -13.88 -1.96
CA GLY A 62 -0.96 -15.01 -2.47
C GLY A 62 -1.54 -15.93 -1.39
N VAL A 63 -1.76 -15.43 -0.19
CA VAL A 63 -2.38 -16.20 0.90
C VAL A 63 -3.89 -16.14 0.79
N ASP A 64 -4.54 -17.30 0.83
CA ASP A 64 -5.98 -17.38 0.86
C ASP A 64 -6.55 -16.92 2.21
N TRP A 65 -7.79 -16.45 2.19
CA TRP A 65 -8.54 -16.03 3.37
C TRP A 65 -9.82 -16.87 3.57
N LYS A 66 -9.74 -18.12 3.14
CA LYS A 66 -10.86 -19.08 3.20
C LYS A 66 -11.33 -19.33 4.64
N ALA A 67 -10.39 -19.36 5.58
CA ALA A 67 -10.70 -19.56 7.00
C ALA A 67 -11.50 -18.38 7.58
N GLU A 68 -11.17 -17.17 7.17
CA GLU A 68 -11.76 -15.92 7.65
C GLU A 68 -13.10 -15.60 6.97
N LYS A 69 -13.33 -16.13 5.77
CA LYS A 69 -14.51 -15.82 4.94
C LYS A 69 -15.82 -15.97 5.70
N LYS A 70 -16.02 -17.06 6.42
CA LYS A 70 -17.26 -17.33 7.13
C LYS A 70 -17.59 -16.25 8.19
N LEU A 71 -16.58 -15.65 8.78
CA LEU A 71 -16.75 -14.55 9.74
C LEU A 71 -16.97 -13.23 9.00
N ILE A 72 -16.17 -12.94 7.98
CA ILE A 72 -16.23 -11.71 7.20
C ILE A 72 -17.59 -11.58 6.48
N ASP A 73 -18.13 -12.66 5.93
CA ASP A 73 -19.44 -12.68 5.24
C ASP A 73 -20.62 -12.31 6.18
N ARG A 74 -20.43 -12.34 7.50
CA ARG A 74 -21.47 -11.93 8.48
C ARG A 74 -21.47 -10.42 8.72
N TRP A 75 -20.43 -9.71 8.30
CA TRP A 75 -20.34 -8.28 8.47
C TRP A 75 -21.14 -7.55 7.39
N PRO A 76 -21.78 -6.42 7.72
CA PRO A 76 -22.52 -5.63 6.73
C PRO A 76 -21.61 -5.06 5.63
N ASN A 77 -20.34 -4.90 5.94
CA ASN A 77 -19.28 -4.47 5.02
C ASN A 77 -17.92 -4.88 5.57
N PHE A 78 -16.91 -4.88 4.74
CA PHE A 78 -15.54 -5.10 5.17
C PHE A 78 -14.87 -3.77 5.51
N ARG A 79 -14.83 -3.43 6.81
CA ARG A 79 -14.11 -2.24 7.29
C ARG A 79 -14.53 -0.93 6.60
N GLY A 80 -15.83 -0.76 6.33
CA GLY A 80 -16.37 0.41 5.64
C GLY A 80 -16.39 0.30 4.12
N TYR A 81 -15.80 -0.74 3.53
CA TYR A 81 -15.91 -1.02 2.11
C TYR A 81 -17.15 -1.90 1.83
N ASN A 82 -18.06 -1.39 1.01
CA ASN A 82 -19.34 -2.04 0.69
C ASN A 82 -19.34 -2.81 -0.65
N GLY A 83 -18.20 -2.85 -1.35
CA GLY A 83 -18.11 -3.52 -2.64
C GLY A 83 -17.78 -5.01 -2.53
N LYS A 84 -17.59 -5.64 -3.69
CA LYS A 84 -17.17 -7.04 -3.78
C LYS A 84 -15.76 -7.22 -3.23
N LEU A 85 -15.57 -8.24 -2.39
CA LEU A 85 -14.25 -8.61 -1.87
C LEU A 85 -13.42 -9.37 -2.93
N PRO A 86 -12.10 -9.40 -2.77
CA PRO A 86 -11.22 -10.09 -3.71
C PRO A 86 -11.48 -11.61 -3.69
N ARG A 87 -10.97 -12.30 -4.70
CA ARG A 87 -11.04 -13.77 -4.74
C ARG A 87 -10.45 -14.39 -3.48
N ILE A 88 -10.99 -15.56 -3.13
CA ILE A 88 -10.64 -16.23 -1.87
C ILE A 88 -9.16 -16.66 -1.78
N ASN A 89 -8.55 -16.91 -2.94
CA ASN A 89 -7.16 -17.40 -3.02
C ASN A 89 -6.11 -16.28 -2.88
N ASP A 90 -6.52 -15.03 -2.69
CA ASP A 90 -5.61 -13.90 -2.54
C ASP A 90 -6.24 -12.80 -1.68
N GLY A 91 -5.85 -12.74 -0.43
CA GLY A 91 -6.31 -11.77 0.56
C GLY A 91 -5.52 -10.45 0.59
N ALA A 92 -4.55 -10.25 -0.29
CA ALA A 92 -3.65 -9.09 -0.23
C ALA A 92 -4.40 -7.75 -0.18
N LEU A 93 -5.44 -7.57 -1.00
CA LEU A 93 -6.24 -6.35 -1.01
C LEU A 93 -7.07 -6.15 0.26
N LEU A 94 -7.38 -7.19 1.03
CA LEU A 94 -8.06 -7.05 2.33
C LEU A 94 -7.18 -6.29 3.34
N PHE A 95 -5.87 -6.51 3.32
CA PHE A 95 -4.93 -5.74 4.15
C PHE A 95 -4.97 -4.26 3.79
N LEU A 96 -5.01 -3.93 2.49
CA LEU A 96 -5.12 -2.53 2.05
C LEU A 96 -6.45 -1.91 2.49
N LEU A 97 -7.57 -2.62 2.34
CA LEU A 97 -8.88 -2.15 2.82
C LEU A 97 -8.88 -1.90 4.33
N TYR A 98 -8.25 -2.80 5.11
CA TYR A 98 -8.08 -2.59 6.54
C TYR A 98 -7.26 -1.32 6.84
N MET A 99 -6.13 -1.12 6.15
CA MET A 99 -5.30 0.08 6.34
C MET A 99 -6.06 1.37 5.96
N ILE A 100 -6.83 1.35 4.87
CA ILE A 100 -7.68 2.50 4.48
C ILE A 100 -8.74 2.80 5.54
N SER A 101 -9.31 1.78 6.20
CA SER A 101 -10.26 1.98 7.30
C SER A 101 -9.67 2.71 8.50
N LYS A 102 -8.35 2.80 8.58
CA LYS A 102 -7.59 3.50 9.63
C LYS A 102 -7.14 4.91 9.23
N PHE A 103 -7.63 5.43 8.12
CA PHE A 103 -7.34 6.79 7.70
C PHE A 103 -7.93 7.82 8.67
N GLN A 104 -7.15 8.83 8.97
CA GLN A 104 -7.64 10.07 9.58
C GLN A 104 -8.49 10.83 8.56
N THR A 105 -9.44 11.60 9.05
CA THR A 105 -10.17 12.56 8.19
C THR A 105 -9.18 13.56 7.61
N TYR A 106 -9.41 13.94 6.36
CA TYR A 106 -8.61 14.97 5.70
C TYR A 106 -9.45 16.19 5.36
N GLU A 107 -8.90 17.36 5.66
CA GLU A 107 -9.44 18.67 5.26
C GLU A 107 -8.27 19.63 5.00
N THR A 108 -8.23 20.18 3.79
CA THR A 108 -7.13 21.07 3.37
C THR A 108 -7.00 22.26 4.32
N GLY A 109 -5.78 22.47 4.83
CA GLY A 109 -5.47 23.56 5.76
C GLY A 109 -5.89 23.32 7.21
N ASN A 110 -6.58 22.24 7.50
CA ASN A 110 -7.00 21.89 8.85
C ASN A 110 -5.99 20.91 9.51
N ARG A 111 -5.28 21.39 10.54
CA ARG A 111 -4.27 20.58 11.26
C ARG A 111 -4.88 19.44 12.08
N ASP A 112 -6.14 19.55 12.48
CA ASP A 112 -6.85 18.53 13.25
C ASP A 112 -7.38 17.40 12.35
N LYS A 113 -7.32 17.62 11.02
CA LYS A 113 -7.73 16.64 10.00
C LYS A 113 -6.62 16.44 8.97
N PRO A 114 -5.46 15.90 9.40
CA PRO A 114 -4.26 15.87 8.56
C PRO A 114 -4.30 14.81 7.45
N GLY A 115 -5.27 13.87 7.50
CA GLY A 115 -5.30 12.73 6.61
C GLY A 115 -4.19 11.73 6.85
N SER A 116 -4.10 10.72 5.99
CA SER A 116 -3.19 9.57 6.15
C SER A 116 -2.48 9.21 4.85
N ARG A 117 -1.37 8.47 5.00
CA ARG A 117 -0.67 7.85 3.88
C ARG A 117 -0.30 6.41 4.21
N VAL A 118 -0.57 5.50 3.28
CA VAL A 118 -0.21 4.08 3.30
C VAL A 118 0.94 3.85 2.34
N ALA A 119 1.89 3.00 2.72
CA ALA A 119 2.78 2.32 1.80
C ALA A 119 2.68 0.81 2.06
N ILE A 120 2.26 0.06 1.05
CA ILE A 120 2.06 -1.39 1.13
C ILE A 120 2.79 -2.08 -0.01
N VAL A 121 3.49 -3.17 0.33
CA VAL A 121 4.19 -3.99 -0.66
C VAL A 121 3.26 -5.08 -1.18
N PHE A 122 3.16 -5.19 -2.49
CA PHE A 122 2.38 -6.21 -3.17
C PHE A 122 3.22 -6.98 -4.21
N ASN A 123 2.78 -8.18 -4.53
CA ASN A 123 3.14 -8.84 -5.79
C ASN A 123 2.31 -8.24 -6.94
N GLY A 124 2.42 -8.80 -8.15
CA GLY A 124 1.65 -8.31 -9.31
C GLY A 124 0.14 -8.56 -9.25
N SER A 125 -0.33 -9.49 -8.41
CA SER A 125 -1.74 -9.89 -8.39
C SER A 125 -2.72 -8.73 -8.15
N PRO A 126 -2.54 -7.84 -7.16
CA PRO A 126 -3.41 -6.68 -6.96
C PRO A 126 -3.52 -5.74 -8.16
N LEU A 127 -2.50 -5.69 -9.03
CA LEU A 127 -2.51 -4.89 -10.26
C LEU A 127 -3.23 -5.58 -11.41
N PHE A 128 -2.91 -6.85 -11.64
CA PHE A 128 -3.21 -7.53 -12.90
C PHE A 128 -4.34 -8.54 -12.81
N THR A 129 -4.75 -8.95 -11.59
CA THR A 129 -5.79 -9.96 -11.43
C THR A 129 -7.18 -9.35 -11.37
N GLY A 130 -8.15 -10.11 -11.89
CA GLY A 130 -9.56 -9.78 -11.84
C GLY A 130 -10.01 -8.96 -13.06
N GLY A 131 -10.91 -9.54 -13.85
CA GLY A 131 -11.59 -8.84 -14.93
C GLY A 131 -12.61 -7.82 -14.42
N ALA A 132 -13.17 -7.02 -15.29
CA ALA A 132 -14.17 -6.01 -14.97
C ALA A 132 -15.32 -6.59 -14.11
N GLY A 133 -15.66 -5.91 -13.03
CA GLY A 133 -16.70 -6.32 -12.08
C GLY A 133 -16.30 -7.43 -11.10
N SER A 134 -15.02 -7.90 -11.11
CA SER A 134 -14.46 -8.75 -10.04
C SER A 134 -14.17 -7.93 -8.78
N GLY A 135 -13.97 -8.62 -7.65
CA GLY A 135 -13.66 -7.94 -6.39
C GLY A 135 -12.39 -7.10 -6.47
N GLU A 136 -11.33 -7.61 -7.09
CA GLU A 136 -10.07 -6.89 -7.28
C GLU A 136 -10.26 -5.64 -8.15
N SER A 137 -10.99 -5.77 -9.25
CA SER A 137 -11.30 -4.65 -10.15
C SER A 137 -12.12 -3.58 -9.43
N GLU A 138 -13.15 -3.98 -8.66
CA GLU A 138 -13.99 -3.05 -7.91
C GLU A 138 -13.24 -2.32 -6.79
N ILE A 139 -12.30 -2.99 -6.11
CA ILE A 139 -11.45 -2.36 -5.10
C ILE A 139 -10.51 -1.34 -5.75
N ARG A 140 -9.86 -1.70 -6.89
CA ARG A 140 -9.02 -0.75 -7.63
C ARG A 140 -9.84 0.46 -8.08
N ARG A 141 -11.02 0.23 -8.66
CA ARG A 141 -11.94 1.30 -9.06
C ARG A 141 -12.26 2.22 -7.90
N TRP A 142 -12.66 1.67 -6.74
CA TRP A 142 -13.00 2.44 -5.56
C TRP A 142 -11.85 3.32 -5.07
N ILE A 143 -10.64 2.79 -5.03
CA ILE A 143 -9.45 3.54 -4.61
C ILE A 143 -9.13 4.67 -5.59
N ILE A 144 -9.27 4.41 -6.90
CA ILE A 144 -9.00 5.38 -7.97
C ILE A 144 -10.07 6.46 -8.01
N GLU A 145 -11.36 6.10 -7.92
CA GLU A 145 -12.48 7.06 -7.93
C GLU A 145 -12.47 8.00 -6.71
N ASN A 146 -11.93 7.54 -5.57
CA ASN A 146 -11.69 8.39 -4.41
C ASN A 146 -10.40 9.21 -4.51
N ASP A 147 -9.67 9.09 -5.60
CA ASP A 147 -8.37 9.73 -5.83
C ASP A 147 -7.33 9.43 -4.73
N TRP A 148 -7.32 8.21 -4.21
CA TRP A 148 -6.40 7.85 -3.13
C TRP A 148 -5.10 7.19 -3.61
N LEU A 149 -5.08 6.56 -4.77
CA LEU A 149 -3.85 5.96 -5.31
C LEU A 149 -2.90 7.07 -5.78
N GLU A 150 -1.83 7.30 -5.02
CA GLU A 150 -0.87 8.38 -5.27
C GLU A 150 0.25 7.94 -6.20
N ALA A 151 0.85 6.76 -5.91
CA ALA A 151 1.94 6.22 -6.71
C ALA A 151 2.02 4.70 -6.65
N ILE A 152 2.65 4.11 -7.66
CA ILE A 152 3.08 2.72 -7.69
C ILE A 152 4.58 2.70 -8.06
N VAL A 153 5.39 2.05 -7.22
CA VAL A 153 6.82 1.85 -7.47
C VAL A 153 7.05 0.38 -7.80
N ALA A 154 7.50 0.09 -9.02
CA ALA A 154 7.93 -1.25 -9.41
C ALA A 154 9.35 -1.50 -8.88
N LEU A 155 9.50 -2.51 -8.01
CA LEU A 155 10.78 -2.88 -7.40
C LEU A 155 11.51 -3.96 -8.21
N PRO A 156 12.84 -4.09 -8.05
CA PRO A 156 13.60 -5.19 -8.62
C PRO A 156 13.07 -6.56 -8.14
N GLU A 157 13.23 -7.57 -8.96
CA GLU A 157 13.07 -8.97 -8.54
C GLU A 157 14.13 -9.36 -7.50
N GLN A 158 13.89 -10.43 -6.74
CA GLN A 158 14.83 -10.98 -5.77
C GLN A 158 15.21 -10.02 -4.62
N MET A 159 14.29 -9.12 -4.25
CA MET A 159 14.45 -8.18 -3.13
C MET A 159 14.09 -8.78 -1.77
N PHE A 160 13.32 -9.88 -1.73
CA PHE A 160 12.76 -10.46 -0.52
C PHE A 160 13.27 -11.89 -0.28
N TYR A 161 13.30 -12.33 0.99
CA TYR A 161 13.94 -13.59 1.41
C TYR A 161 13.26 -14.84 0.87
N ASN A 162 11.93 -14.82 0.72
CA ASN A 162 11.12 -15.99 0.42
C ASN A 162 10.46 -15.95 -0.95
N THR A 163 10.88 -15.03 -1.82
CA THR A 163 10.31 -14.90 -3.15
C THR A 163 11.26 -14.18 -4.10
N GLY A 164 11.38 -14.74 -5.31
CA GLY A 164 12.14 -14.10 -6.40
C GLY A 164 11.33 -13.19 -7.30
N ILE A 165 9.99 -13.08 -7.07
CA ILE A 165 9.10 -12.33 -7.96
C ILE A 165 9.29 -10.81 -7.85
N GLY A 166 8.90 -10.10 -8.91
CA GLY A 166 8.78 -8.65 -8.89
C GLY A 166 7.67 -8.18 -7.95
N THR A 167 7.93 -7.10 -7.24
CA THR A 167 7.02 -6.54 -6.25
C THR A 167 6.79 -5.05 -6.52
N PHE A 168 5.72 -4.53 -5.93
CA PHE A 168 5.28 -3.16 -6.14
C PHE A 168 4.96 -2.51 -4.81
N ILE A 169 5.43 -1.29 -4.58
CA ILE A 169 4.94 -0.48 -3.47
C ILE A 169 3.78 0.37 -3.97
N TRP A 170 2.61 0.22 -3.34
CA TRP A 170 1.51 1.13 -3.56
C TRP A 170 1.54 2.22 -2.49
N VAL A 171 1.53 3.46 -2.94
CA VAL A 171 1.35 4.63 -2.07
C VAL A 171 -0.09 5.09 -2.21
N VAL A 172 -0.85 4.97 -1.12
CA VAL A 172 -2.28 5.32 -1.07
C VAL A 172 -2.49 6.39 0.00
N SER A 173 -3.17 7.47 -0.34
CA SER A 173 -3.31 8.62 0.56
C SER A 173 -4.61 9.37 0.31
N ASN A 174 -5.32 9.76 1.37
CA ASN A 174 -6.45 10.67 1.27
C ASN A 174 -6.04 12.15 1.41
N ARG A 175 -4.73 12.44 1.38
CA ARG A 175 -4.15 13.79 1.48
C ARG A 175 -3.18 14.09 0.32
N LYS A 176 -3.55 13.74 -0.90
CA LYS A 176 -2.75 14.10 -2.06
C LYS A 176 -2.51 15.60 -2.13
N ALA A 177 -1.29 16.01 -2.44
CA ALA A 177 -1.00 17.39 -2.76
C ALA A 177 -1.78 17.82 -4.02
N GLU A 178 -2.14 19.09 -4.13
CA GLU A 178 -2.98 19.61 -5.22
C GLU A 178 -2.47 19.23 -6.62
N HIS A 179 -1.16 19.36 -6.86
CA HIS A 179 -0.55 19.00 -8.14
C HIS A 179 -0.60 17.49 -8.46
N ARG A 180 -0.98 16.62 -7.49
CA ARG A 180 -1.12 15.17 -7.63
C ARG A 180 -2.56 14.70 -7.74
N GLN A 181 -3.53 15.58 -7.49
CA GLN A 181 -4.94 15.22 -7.57
C GLN A 181 -5.31 14.79 -8.98
N GLY A 182 -6.11 13.72 -9.10
CA GLY A 182 -6.50 13.12 -10.36
C GLY A 182 -5.37 12.40 -11.11
N LYS A 183 -4.19 12.19 -10.50
CA LYS A 183 -3.01 11.60 -11.13
C LYS A 183 -2.48 10.43 -10.30
N ILE A 184 -1.89 9.44 -11.01
CA ILE A 184 -1.18 8.31 -10.41
C ILE A 184 0.24 8.34 -10.98
N GLN A 185 1.25 8.36 -10.12
CA GLN A 185 2.64 8.31 -10.54
C GLN A 185 3.12 6.85 -10.60
N LEU A 186 3.72 6.46 -11.74
CA LEU A 186 4.36 5.17 -11.88
C LEU A 186 5.88 5.36 -11.90
N ILE A 187 6.58 4.70 -10.98
CA ILE A 187 8.03 4.77 -10.84
C ILE A 187 8.60 3.39 -11.16
N ASP A 188 9.43 3.30 -12.19
CA ASP A 188 10.12 2.06 -12.55
C ASP A 188 11.50 2.02 -11.89
N ALA A 189 11.62 1.24 -10.82
CA ALA A 189 12.86 1.01 -10.12
C ALA A 189 13.44 -0.40 -10.35
N ARG A 190 12.90 -1.16 -11.31
CA ARG A 190 13.27 -2.58 -11.53
C ARG A 190 14.75 -2.79 -11.81
N GLU A 191 15.41 -1.82 -12.43
CA GLU A 191 16.84 -1.89 -12.75
C GLU A 191 17.74 -1.10 -11.77
N ARG A 192 17.17 -0.51 -10.71
CA ARG A 192 17.92 0.29 -9.71
C ARG A 192 18.41 -0.58 -8.54
N TRP A 193 19.18 -1.62 -8.82
CA TRP A 193 19.62 -2.56 -7.81
C TRP A 193 21.12 -2.83 -7.85
N LEU A 194 21.66 -3.29 -6.72
CA LEU A 194 22.99 -3.85 -6.60
C LEU A 194 22.91 -5.32 -6.18
N PRO A 195 23.87 -6.16 -6.64
CA PRO A 195 23.93 -7.54 -6.22
C PRO A 195 24.42 -7.66 -4.78
N MET A 196 23.82 -8.56 -4.02
CA MET A 196 24.34 -8.90 -2.69
C MET A 196 25.62 -9.72 -2.80
N LYS A 197 26.58 -9.48 -1.91
CA LYS A 197 27.81 -10.29 -1.81
C LYS A 197 27.51 -11.77 -1.50
N ARG A 198 26.46 -12.02 -0.73
CA ARG A 198 25.96 -13.36 -0.37
C ARG A 198 24.44 -13.34 -0.40
N SER A 199 23.86 -14.33 -1.09
CA SER A 199 22.40 -14.47 -1.12
C SER A 199 21.85 -14.88 0.24
N LEU A 200 20.62 -14.44 0.54
CA LEU A 200 19.86 -14.80 1.73
C LEU A 200 18.53 -15.42 1.23
N GLY A 201 18.53 -16.71 0.98
CA GLY A 201 17.43 -17.39 0.29
C GLY A 201 17.27 -16.85 -1.13
N ASP A 202 16.05 -16.48 -1.50
CA ASP A 202 15.74 -15.88 -2.81
C ASP A 202 16.20 -14.43 -2.94
N LYS A 203 16.55 -13.78 -1.83
CA LYS A 203 17.06 -12.41 -1.85
C LYS A 203 18.50 -12.38 -2.34
N ARG A 204 18.70 -11.75 -3.50
CA ARG A 204 20.01 -11.60 -4.17
C ARG A 204 20.34 -10.16 -4.52
N ARG A 205 19.36 -9.26 -4.42
CA ARG A 205 19.46 -7.86 -4.82
C ARG A 205 19.02 -6.95 -3.67
N TYR A 206 19.52 -5.74 -3.69
CA TYR A 206 19.10 -4.69 -2.76
C TYR A 206 19.15 -3.32 -3.43
N LEU A 207 18.39 -2.38 -2.89
CA LEU A 207 18.53 -0.95 -3.21
C LEU A 207 19.55 -0.36 -2.24
N ASP A 208 20.56 0.31 -2.76
CA ASP A 208 21.44 1.11 -1.92
C ASP A 208 20.79 2.46 -1.56
N GLN A 209 21.44 3.24 -0.72
CA GLN A 209 20.90 4.52 -0.27
C GLN A 209 20.70 5.49 -1.44
N SER A 210 21.59 5.50 -2.44
CA SER A 210 21.47 6.34 -3.63
C SER A 210 20.20 6.02 -4.41
N ALA A 211 19.94 4.73 -4.66
CA ALA A 211 18.73 4.30 -5.37
C ALA A 211 17.44 4.65 -4.59
N ILE A 212 17.47 4.52 -3.26
CA ILE A 212 16.35 4.90 -2.38
C ILE A 212 16.12 6.41 -2.45
N ASP A 213 17.17 7.21 -2.38
CA ASP A 213 17.11 8.67 -2.44
C ASP A 213 16.57 9.14 -3.80
N ASP A 214 17.02 8.53 -4.90
CA ASP A 214 16.54 8.84 -6.24
C ASP A 214 15.05 8.52 -6.40
N ILE A 215 14.58 7.35 -5.94
CA ILE A 215 13.17 6.98 -5.96
C ILE A 215 12.35 7.95 -5.11
N THR A 216 12.84 8.30 -3.94
CA THR A 216 12.16 9.23 -3.02
C THR A 216 12.09 10.64 -3.60
N LYS A 217 13.15 11.11 -4.22
CA LYS A 217 13.21 12.41 -4.91
C LYS A 217 12.27 12.44 -6.11
N GLU A 218 12.25 11.38 -6.92
CA GLU A 218 11.33 11.23 -8.04
C GLU A 218 9.87 11.26 -7.57
N HIS A 219 9.54 10.53 -6.50
CA HIS A 219 8.22 10.58 -5.88
C HIS A 219 7.90 11.98 -5.33
N GLY A 220 8.83 12.66 -4.69
CA GLY A 220 8.65 13.99 -4.11
C GLY A 220 8.62 15.14 -5.12
N SER A 221 9.00 14.89 -6.38
CA SER A 221 9.08 15.94 -7.40
C SER A 221 7.70 16.51 -7.75
N SER A 222 7.60 17.83 -7.81
CA SER A 222 6.41 18.53 -8.33
C SER A 222 6.27 18.37 -9.85
N ALA A 223 7.39 18.23 -10.57
CA ALA A 223 7.39 17.75 -11.93
C ALA A 223 7.23 16.23 -11.88
N LEU A 224 6.10 15.71 -12.32
CA LEU A 224 5.88 14.27 -12.48
C LEU A 224 6.79 13.75 -13.59
N THR A 225 8.05 13.49 -13.26
CA THR A 225 9.10 13.06 -14.19
C THR A 225 9.05 11.57 -14.50
N GLY A 226 8.31 10.77 -13.71
CA GLY A 226 7.95 9.41 -14.05
C GLY A 226 6.93 9.40 -15.20
N LYS A 227 6.88 8.33 -16.00
CA LYS A 227 5.84 8.15 -17.02
C LYS A 227 4.46 8.18 -16.34
N ALA A 228 3.87 9.37 -16.23
CA ALA A 228 2.46 9.48 -15.92
C ALA A 228 1.73 8.83 -17.11
N TRP A 229 0.94 7.79 -16.84
CA TRP A 229 0.06 7.26 -17.86
C TRP A 229 -1.01 8.30 -18.11
N VAL A 230 -0.83 9.03 -19.16
CA VAL A 230 -1.81 9.93 -19.72
C VAL A 230 -2.50 9.12 -20.79
N ARG A 231 -3.84 9.07 -20.78
CA ARG A 231 -4.58 8.51 -21.92
C ARG A 231 -4.14 9.31 -23.14
N LEU A 232 -3.66 8.62 -24.15
CA LEU A 232 -3.37 9.23 -25.44
C LEU A 232 -4.67 9.19 -26.26
N ASP A 233 -4.98 10.28 -26.94
CA ASP A 233 -6.03 10.28 -27.97
C ASP A 233 -5.58 9.47 -29.19
N LYS A 234 -6.45 9.37 -30.19
CA LYS A 234 -6.18 8.68 -31.46
C LYS A 234 -4.94 9.24 -32.23
N ASP A 235 -4.54 10.46 -31.91
CA ASP A 235 -3.42 11.16 -32.53
C ASP A 235 -2.14 11.10 -31.66
N GLY A 236 -2.17 10.32 -30.56
CA GLY A 236 -1.03 10.16 -29.64
C GLY A 236 -0.77 11.36 -28.73
N LYS A 237 -1.71 12.29 -28.62
CA LYS A 237 -1.58 13.44 -27.72
C LYS A 237 -2.13 13.14 -26.34
N PRO A 238 -1.48 13.64 -25.26
CA PRO A 238 -1.98 13.50 -23.90
C PRO A 238 -3.36 14.15 -23.76
N VAL A 239 -4.34 13.39 -23.32
CA VAL A 239 -5.68 13.90 -22.94
C VAL A 239 -5.70 14.07 -21.44
N GLU A 240 -6.09 15.26 -20.95
CA GLU A 240 -6.42 15.45 -19.54
C GLU A 240 -7.52 14.44 -19.15
N TRP A 241 -7.22 13.63 -18.18
CA TRP A 241 -8.10 12.55 -17.82
C TRP A 241 -9.08 12.95 -16.73
N ASN A 242 -10.26 13.35 -17.12
CA ASN A 242 -11.44 13.25 -16.27
C ASN A 242 -11.87 11.77 -16.31
N ILE A 243 -11.65 11.04 -15.24
CA ILE A 243 -12.08 9.64 -15.11
C ILE A 243 -13.62 9.65 -15.23
N PRO A 244 -14.20 9.16 -16.34
CA PRO A 244 -15.63 8.96 -16.38
C PRO A 244 -15.98 7.90 -15.34
N LYS A 245 -16.99 8.11 -14.53
CA LYS A 245 -17.47 7.18 -13.49
C LYS A 245 -17.80 5.76 -13.99
N THR A 246 -17.67 5.49 -15.27
CA THR A 246 -18.15 4.27 -15.93
C THR A 246 -17.10 3.45 -16.69
N GLU A 247 -15.87 3.95 -16.90
CA GLU A 247 -14.84 3.18 -17.59
C GLU A 247 -13.76 2.71 -16.60
N VAL A 248 -13.75 1.41 -16.32
CA VAL A 248 -12.69 0.74 -15.58
C VAL A 248 -11.49 0.56 -16.51
N LEU A 249 -10.40 1.22 -16.21
CA LEU A 249 -9.14 1.00 -16.91
C LEU A 249 -8.57 -0.37 -16.58
N HIS A 250 -8.36 -1.15 -17.63
CA HIS A 250 -7.35 -2.19 -17.58
C HIS A 250 -5.98 -1.50 -17.53
N LEU A 251 -5.35 -1.45 -16.35
CA LEU A 251 -3.92 -1.22 -16.26
C LEU A 251 -3.26 -2.50 -16.80
N ILE A 252 -2.81 -2.45 -18.04
CA ILE A 252 -1.99 -3.50 -18.67
C ILE A 252 -0.56 -3.37 -18.14
#